data_b74a366d668e590de3421105ebc0bd67
#
_entry.id   b74a366d668e590de3421105ebc0bd67
#
_cell.length_a   1.000
_cell.length_b   1.000
_cell.length_c   1.000
_cell.angle_alpha   90.00
_cell.angle_beta   90.00
_cell.angle_gamma   90.00
#
_symmetry.space_group_name_H-M   'P 1'
#
loop_
_entity.id
_entity.type
_entity.pdbx_description
1 polymer ?
#
loop_
_entity_poly.entity_id
_entity_poly.type
_entity_poly.pdbx_seq_one_letter_code
_entity_poly.pdbx_strand_id
1 'polypeptide(L)'
;MQISFGMYEDKNRRLKRTMLEEVDKVLDFTKIEKLLMEMYRGTTGRPPIPPVILFKCLLLESWYDLSDVEVVQEIHDRRSFERFVGEGVREYHVDDTTLVKFRERLREAGLIERVWAVVQQGLDRKGLLVKKGAIVDSTLVEGACKPESKDQDGKPVDEDVHYTSRNGKAVDGMKVHVGQDEKSGLIRKMELSHIEEHDHEHFKNMVPRGVEQTYADKAYRSAEHDEHLKERGIRNRVLNRIWRGQKLTQRQVNQNKIWGRVRCRIEATMSTLKRWCSMGRMRYYGMARNKIWVLICGIAFNGKRAVKLAAA
;
A
#
# COMPACT_ATOMS: atom_id res chain seq x y z
N MET A 1 25.00 43.79 -1.92
CA MET A 1 24.32 42.52 -2.18
C MET A 1 24.27 41.76 -0.83
N GLN A 2 23.17 41.85 -0.08
CA GLN A 2 23.05 41.17 1.19
C GLN A 2 22.75 39.69 0.93
N ILE A 3 23.74 38.82 1.16
CA ILE A 3 23.55 37.37 1.08
C ILE A 3 22.78 36.98 2.33
N SER A 4 21.57 36.48 2.16
CA SER A 4 20.70 35.99 3.25
C SER A 4 21.42 34.89 4.03
N PHE A 5 21.39 34.97 5.37
CA PHE A 5 22.01 34.02 6.31
C PHE A 5 21.62 32.55 6.02
N GLY A 6 20.42 32.32 5.47
CA GLY A 6 19.96 31.00 5.06
C GLY A 6 20.69 30.38 3.86
N MET A 7 21.34 31.17 3.01
CA MET A 7 22.14 30.65 1.88
C MET A 7 23.52 30.14 2.31
N TYR A 8 24.02 30.57 3.46
CA TYR A 8 25.34 30.18 3.97
C TYR A 8 25.31 28.85 4.74
N GLU A 9 24.17 28.51 5.37
CA GLU A 9 24.04 27.26 6.13
C GLU A 9 23.92 26.00 5.25
N ASP A 10 23.35 26.09 4.06
CA ASP A 10 23.14 24.93 3.19
C ASP A 10 24.42 24.43 2.49
N LYS A 11 25.45 25.26 2.33
CA LYS A 11 26.71 24.87 1.66
C LYS A 11 27.67 24.05 2.54
N ASN A 12 27.59 24.16 3.85
CA ASN A 12 28.58 23.56 4.77
C ASN A 12 28.05 22.45 5.72
N ARG A 13 26.75 22.25 5.81
CA ARG A 13 26.17 21.12 6.50
C ARG A 13 25.99 19.95 5.54
N ARG A 14 26.78 18.90 5.65
CA ARG A 14 26.46 17.54 5.16
C ARG A 14 25.30 16.99 6.01
N LEU A 15 24.13 17.60 5.91
CA LEU A 15 22.93 17.05 6.53
C LEU A 15 22.68 15.67 5.92
N LYS A 16 22.52 14.66 6.75
CA LYS A 16 22.03 13.36 6.28
C LYS A 16 20.75 13.62 5.51
N ARG A 17 20.65 13.06 4.30
CA ARG A 17 19.44 13.15 3.47
C ARG A 17 18.24 12.68 4.26
N THR A 18 17.14 13.38 4.11
CA THR A 18 15.90 12.98 4.75
C THR A 18 15.33 11.73 4.08
N MET A 19 14.49 10.99 4.78
CA MET A 19 13.78 9.84 4.22
C MET A 19 13.03 10.20 2.92
N LEU A 20 12.46 11.41 2.87
CA LEU A 20 11.73 11.90 1.70
C LEU A 20 12.63 12.07 0.47
N GLU A 21 13.83 12.64 0.63
CA GLU A 21 14.82 12.77 -0.44
C GLU A 21 15.32 11.40 -0.94
N GLU A 22 15.45 10.42 -0.07
CA GLU A 22 15.84 9.06 -0.48
C GLU A 22 14.69 8.34 -1.21
N VAL A 23 13.44 8.52 -0.78
CA VAL A 23 12.28 7.98 -1.49
C VAL A 23 12.15 8.60 -2.89
N ASP A 24 12.42 9.90 -3.03
CA ASP A 24 12.38 10.61 -4.33
C ASP A 24 13.36 10.00 -5.36
N LYS A 25 14.47 9.43 -4.88
CA LYS A 25 15.43 8.71 -5.73
C LYS A 25 15.02 7.27 -6.05
N VAL A 26 14.29 6.63 -5.15
CA VAL A 26 13.90 5.24 -5.29
C VAL A 26 12.68 5.08 -6.18
N LEU A 27 11.68 5.94 -6.01
CA LEU A 27 10.47 5.96 -6.84
C LEU A 27 10.68 6.81 -8.09
N ASP A 28 10.24 6.31 -9.25
CA ASP A 28 10.33 7.01 -10.53
C ASP A 28 9.12 7.95 -10.72
N PHE A 29 9.15 9.08 -10.03
CA PHE A 29 8.05 10.05 -10.09
C PHE A 29 7.83 10.65 -11.47
N THR A 30 8.85 10.70 -12.32
CA THR A 30 8.69 11.17 -13.71
C THR A 30 7.75 10.27 -14.52
N LYS A 31 7.85 8.94 -14.33
CA LYS A 31 6.94 8.00 -14.99
C LYS A 31 5.55 8.03 -14.39
N ILE A 32 5.45 8.21 -13.08
CA ILE A 32 4.17 8.38 -12.41
C ILE A 32 3.47 9.62 -12.94
N GLU A 33 4.17 10.75 -13.05
CA GLU A 33 3.62 11.99 -13.59
C GLU A 33 3.08 11.83 -15.01
N LYS A 34 3.89 11.25 -15.92
CA LYS A 34 3.45 11.00 -17.30
C LYS A 34 2.17 10.18 -17.36
N LEU A 35 2.02 9.18 -16.48
CA LEU A 35 0.82 8.37 -16.40
C LEU A 35 -0.36 9.18 -15.83
N LEU A 36 -0.15 9.95 -14.79
CA LEU A 36 -1.20 10.75 -14.15
C LEU A 36 -1.69 11.89 -15.04
N MET A 37 -0.84 12.41 -15.93
CA MET A 37 -1.24 13.41 -16.93
C MET A 37 -2.33 12.91 -17.89
N GLU A 38 -2.52 11.61 -18.04
CA GLU A 38 -3.61 11.05 -18.86
C GLU A 38 -5.01 11.43 -18.35
N MET A 39 -5.14 11.84 -17.09
CA MET A 39 -6.41 12.34 -16.52
C MET A 39 -6.77 13.77 -16.98
N TYR A 40 -5.81 14.49 -17.58
CA TYR A 40 -5.96 15.88 -17.95
C TYR A 40 -5.88 16.05 -19.48
N ARG A 41 -6.98 15.72 -20.15
CA ARG A 41 -7.05 15.72 -21.63
C ARG A 41 -7.47 17.05 -22.26
N GLY A 42 -7.82 18.06 -21.44
CA GLY A 42 -8.26 19.36 -21.94
C GLY A 42 -7.10 20.21 -22.45
N THR A 43 -7.26 20.83 -23.62
CA THR A 43 -6.28 21.75 -24.21
C THR A 43 -6.61 23.22 -23.93
N THR A 44 -7.75 23.50 -23.31
CA THR A 44 -8.26 24.85 -23.03
C THR A 44 -8.44 25.05 -21.52
N GLY A 45 -8.17 26.26 -21.04
CA GLY A 45 -8.31 26.65 -19.64
C GLY A 45 -6.97 26.78 -18.90
N ARG A 46 -7.04 27.00 -17.56
CA ARG A 46 -5.85 27.07 -16.70
C ARG A 46 -5.12 25.72 -16.70
N PRO A 47 -3.78 25.72 -16.89
CA PRO A 47 -3.00 24.49 -16.76
C PRO A 47 -3.28 23.77 -15.42
N PRO A 48 -3.39 22.44 -15.41
CA PRO A 48 -3.60 21.70 -14.16
C PRO A 48 -2.36 21.83 -13.26
N ILE A 49 -2.60 21.74 -11.95
CA ILE A 49 -1.51 21.50 -11.00
C ILE A 49 -0.82 20.17 -11.42
N PRO A 50 0.52 20.11 -11.50
CA PRO A 50 1.22 18.90 -11.83
C PRO A 50 0.72 17.74 -10.96
N PRO A 51 0.14 16.67 -11.54
CA PRO A 51 -0.53 15.64 -10.74
C PRO A 51 0.42 14.85 -9.84
N VAL A 52 1.71 14.87 -10.12
CA VAL A 52 2.73 14.30 -9.24
C VAL A 52 2.82 15.04 -7.91
N ILE A 53 2.59 16.35 -7.87
CA ILE A 53 2.52 17.15 -6.65
C ILE A 53 1.41 16.60 -5.74
N LEU A 54 0.21 16.46 -6.30
CA LEU A 54 -0.96 15.95 -5.56
C LEU A 54 -0.76 14.49 -5.12
N PHE A 55 -0.13 13.67 -5.97
CA PHE A 55 0.21 12.29 -5.62
C PHE A 55 1.22 12.22 -4.46
N LYS A 56 2.24 13.08 -4.44
CA LYS A 56 3.20 13.19 -3.35
C LYS A 56 2.53 13.65 -2.04
N CYS A 57 1.51 14.53 -2.11
CA CYS A 57 0.68 14.89 -0.95
C CYS A 57 0.00 13.66 -0.34
N LEU A 58 -0.61 12.78 -1.15
CA LEU A 58 -1.22 11.54 -0.66
C LEU A 58 -0.20 10.58 0.00
N LEU A 59 1.05 10.56 -0.46
CA LEU A 59 2.10 9.80 0.21
C LEU A 59 2.48 10.42 1.57
N LEU A 60 2.52 11.77 1.68
CA LEU A 60 2.74 12.46 2.95
C LEU A 60 1.60 12.18 3.94
N GLU A 61 0.34 12.21 3.48
CA GLU A 61 -0.81 11.81 4.29
C GLU A 61 -0.62 10.41 4.89
N SER A 62 -0.22 9.44 4.04
CA SER A 62 0.01 8.06 4.49
C SER A 62 1.19 7.94 5.46
N TRP A 63 2.30 8.66 5.26
CA TRP A 63 3.49 8.53 6.09
C TRP A 63 3.41 9.24 7.43
N TYR A 64 2.62 10.30 7.51
CA TYR A 64 2.55 11.19 8.68
C TYR A 64 1.18 11.23 9.32
N ASP A 65 0.24 10.41 8.82
CA ASP A 65 -1.15 10.32 9.31
C ASP A 65 -1.88 11.67 9.30
N LEU A 66 -1.73 12.41 8.20
CA LEU A 66 -2.29 13.75 8.05
C LEU A 66 -3.62 13.69 7.31
N SER A 67 -4.54 14.58 7.68
CA SER A 67 -5.74 14.88 6.88
C SER A 67 -5.39 15.73 5.65
N ASP A 68 -6.36 15.88 4.74
CA ASP A 68 -6.21 16.72 3.54
C ASP A 68 -5.87 18.19 3.92
N VAL A 69 -6.50 18.70 4.97
CA VAL A 69 -6.24 20.06 5.49
C VAL A 69 -4.86 20.15 6.11
N GLU A 70 -4.50 19.17 6.96
CA GLU A 70 -3.19 19.17 7.64
C GLU A 70 -2.03 19.03 6.65
N VAL A 71 -2.14 18.18 5.63
CA VAL A 71 -1.04 18.04 4.67
C VAL A 71 -0.78 19.33 3.91
N VAL A 72 -1.84 20.06 3.56
CA VAL A 72 -1.71 21.38 2.91
C VAL A 72 -1.01 22.38 3.83
N GLN A 73 -1.39 22.45 5.11
CA GLN A 73 -0.74 23.31 6.11
C GLN A 73 0.73 22.94 6.28
N GLU A 74 1.02 21.66 6.50
CA GLU A 74 2.38 21.15 6.72
C GLU A 74 3.32 21.33 5.53
N ILE A 75 2.82 21.35 4.30
CA ILE A 75 3.63 21.67 3.11
C ILE A 75 4.13 23.11 3.16
N HIS A 76 3.34 24.04 3.69
CA HIS A 76 3.75 25.43 3.85
C HIS A 76 4.70 25.66 5.02
N ASP A 77 4.57 24.87 6.08
CA ASP A 77 5.35 25.02 7.31
C ASP A 77 6.67 24.26 7.27
N ARG A 78 6.70 23.08 6.63
CA ARG A 78 7.88 22.19 6.61
C ARG A 78 8.65 22.26 5.29
N ARG A 79 9.80 22.89 5.28
CA ARG A 79 10.71 22.93 4.12
C ARG A 79 11.04 21.56 3.52
N SER A 80 11.04 20.49 4.35
CA SER A 80 11.28 19.12 3.86
C SER A 80 10.11 18.59 3.05
N PHE A 81 8.88 18.96 3.39
CA PHE A 81 7.67 18.61 2.65
C PHE A 81 7.61 19.39 1.35
N GLU A 82 7.81 20.71 1.42
CA GLU A 82 7.88 21.57 0.24
C GLU A 82 8.90 21.04 -0.80
N ARG A 83 10.12 20.73 -0.36
CA ARG A 83 11.15 20.13 -1.24
C ARG A 83 10.76 18.80 -1.84
N PHE A 84 10.10 17.93 -1.05
CA PHE A 84 9.66 16.62 -1.54
C PHE A 84 8.53 16.75 -2.57
N VAL A 85 7.54 17.59 -2.29
CA VAL A 85 6.40 17.81 -3.19
C VAL A 85 6.85 18.52 -4.47
N GLY A 86 7.68 19.54 -4.34
CA GLY A 86 8.25 20.37 -5.42
C GLY A 86 8.22 21.85 -5.05
N GLU A 87 9.29 22.56 -5.32
CA GLU A 87 9.46 23.98 -4.91
C GLU A 87 8.37 24.91 -5.46
N GLY A 88 7.76 24.56 -6.62
CA GLY A 88 6.65 25.31 -7.21
C GLY A 88 5.29 25.13 -6.53
N VAL A 89 5.17 24.33 -5.48
CA VAL A 89 3.86 24.00 -4.86
C VAL A 89 3.12 25.26 -4.36
N ARG A 90 3.86 26.28 -3.91
CA ARG A 90 3.28 27.56 -3.44
C ARG A 90 2.60 28.36 -4.55
N GLU A 91 3.06 28.25 -5.79
CA GLU A 91 2.49 28.94 -6.95
C GLU A 91 1.15 28.34 -7.39
N TYR A 92 0.93 27.06 -7.09
CA TYR A 92 -0.25 26.32 -7.54
C TYR A 92 -1.45 26.47 -6.61
N HIS A 93 -1.30 27.00 -5.40
CA HIS A 93 -2.38 27.13 -4.40
C HIS A 93 -3.14 25.80 -4.21
N VAL A 94 -2.40 24.75 -3.83
CA VAL A 94 -3.00 23.46 -3.48
C VAL A 94 -3.87 23.63 -2.23
N ASP A 95 -5.12 23.18 -2.31
CA ASP A 95 -6.07 23.13 -1.20
C ASP A 95 -6.59 21.70 -0.97
N ASP A 96 -7.31 21.49 0.13
CA ASP A 96 -7.90 20.20 0.50
C ASP A 96 -8.92 19.73 -0.54
N THR A 97 -9.73 20.63 -1.10
CA THR A 97 -10.72 20.29 -2.13
C THR A 97 -10.05 19.84 -3.43
N THR A 98 -8.86 20.35 -3.72
CA THR A 98 -8.04 19.91 -4.86
C THR A 98 -7.58 18.47 -4.68
N LEU A 99 -7.19 18.06 -3.45
CA LEU A 99 -6.82 16.67 -3.15
C LEU A 99 -8.02 15.72 -3.27
N VAL A 100 -9.18 16.14 -2.78
CA VAL A 100 -10.43 15.37 -2.96
C VAL A 100 -10.74 15.16 -4.45
N LYS A 101 -10.74 16.23 -5.26
CA LYS A 101 -10.98 16.16 -6.71
C LYS A 101 -9.93 15.29 -7.42
N PHE A 102 -8.68 15.36 -7.01
CA PHE A 102 -7.62 14.53 -7.57
C PHE A 102 -7.87 13.03 -7.33
N ARG A 103 -8.24 12.64 -6.10
CA ARG A 103 -8.58 11.24 -5.78
C ARG A 103 -9.78 10.74 -6.59
N GLU A 104 -10.82 11.58 -6.76
CA GLU A 104 -11.98 11.18 -7.57
C GLU A 104 -11.59 11.00 -9.05
N ARG A 105 -10.78 11.88 -9.63
CA ARG A 105 -10.25 11.71 -10.99
C ARG A 105 -9.40 10.45 -11.11
N LEU A 106 -8.55 10.18 -10.12
CA LEU A 106 -7.73 8.97 -10.08
C LEU A 106 -8.60 7.70 -10.05
N ARG A 107 -9.71 7.74 -9.31
CA ARG A 107 -10.73 6.67 -9.25
C ARG A 107 -11.43 6.48 -10.59
N GLU A 108 -11.96 7.56 -11.17
CA GLU A 108 -12.70 7.53 -12.43
C GLU A 108 -11.85 7.06 -13.60
N ALA A 109 -10.58 7.46 -13.62
CA ALA A 109 -9.63 7.05 -14.65
C ALA A 109 -9.08 5.62 -14.44
N GLY A 110 -9.31 4.97 -13.29
CA GLY A 110 -8.78 3.65 -12.97
C GLY A 110 -7.26 3.56 -13.01
N LEU A 111 -6.56 4.67 -12.69
CA LEU A 111 -5.11 4.74 -12.90
C LEU A 111 -4.28 4.22 -11.73
N ILE A 112 -4.87 4.04 -10.55
CA ILE A 112 -4.08 3.68 -9.36
C ILE A 112 -3.35 2.34 -9.52
N GLU A 113 -3.97 1.34 -10.15
CA GLU A 113 -3.34 0.05 -10.42
C GLU A 113 -2.19 0.18 -11.45
N ARG A 114 -2.31 1.10 -12.41
CA ARG A 114 -1.23 1.40 -13.35
C ARG A 114 -0.07 2.11 -12.67
N VAL A 115 -0.36 3.03 -11.75
CA VAL A 115 0.67 3.66 -10.88
C VAL A 115 1.38 2.59 -10.05
N TRP A 116 0.62 1.68 -9.42
CA TRP A 116 1.18 0.53 -8.71
C TRP A 116 2.12 -0.28 -9.60
N ALA A 117 1.71 -0.59 -10.82
CA ALA A 117 2.54 -1.35 -11.77
C ALA A 117 3.83 -0.61 -12.14
N VAL A 118 3.78 0.72 -12.33
CA VAL A 118 4.97 1.56 -12.59
C VAL A 118 5.95 1.49 -11.41
N VAL A 119 5.44 1.58 -10.18
CA VAL A 119 6.27 1.45 -8.96
C VAL A 119 6.91 0.07 -8.89
N GLN A 120 6.13 -1.01 -9.10
CA GLN A 120 6.66 -2.39 -9.09
C GLN A 120 7.78 -2.58 -10.14
N GLN A 121 7.57 -2.10 -11.35
CA GLN A 121 8.59 -2.15 -12.41
C GLN A 121 9.85 -1.34 -12.08
N GLY A 122 9.68 -0.19 -11.40
CA GLY A 122 10.79 0.62 -10.92
C GLY A 122 11.64 -0.11 -9.89
N LEU A 123 11.00 -0.73 -8.91
CA LEU A 123 11.66 -1.54 -7.87
C LEU A 123 12.36 -2.78 -8.47
N ASP A 124 11.73 -3.41 -9.44
CA ASP A 124 12.31 -4.58 -10.14
C ASP A 124 13.56 -4.19 -10.94
N ARG A 125 13.51 -3.11 -11.72
CA ARG A 125 14.68 -2.61 -12.47
C ARG A 125 15.86 -2.23 -11.57
N LYS A 126 15.60 -1.82 -10.34
CA LYS A 126 16.63 -1.54 -9.33
C LYS A 126 17.15 -2.80 -8.62
N GLY A 127 16.67 -4.00 -9.00
CA GLY A 127 17.07 -5.27 -8.41
C GLY A 127 16.60 -5.47 -6.96
N LEU A 128 15.63 -4.66 -6.49
CA LEU A 128 15.14 -4.74 -5.10
C LEU A 128 14.15 -5.88 -4.88
N LEU A 129 13.56 -6.43 -5.95
CA LEU A 129 12.67 -7.60 -5.89
C LEU A 129 13.50 -8.87 -6.10
N VAL A 130 13.61 -9.70 -5.06
CA VAL A 130 14.45 -10.91 -5.08
C VAL A 130 13.76 -12.08 -5.80
N LYS A 131 12.42 -12.15 -5.77
CA LYS A 131 11.58 -13.13 -6.48
C LYS A 131 11.83 -14.62 -6.13
N LYS A 132 12.57 -14.92 -5.06
CA LYS A 132 12.76 -16.32 -4.62
C LYS A 132 11.50 -16.92 -4.04
N GLY A 133 10.75 -16.14 -3.27
CA GLY A 133 9.51 -16.60 -2.66
C GLY A 133 8.54 -15.47 -2.43
N ALA A 134 7.28 -15.82 -2.22
CA ALA A 134 6.23 -14.93 -1.80
C ALA A 134 5.61 -15.39 -0.47
N ILE A 135 5.17 -14.43 0.33
CA ILE A 135 4.35 -14.68 1.51
C ILE A 135 3.00 -14.02 1.26
N VAL A 136 1.93 -14.80 1.40
CA VAL A 136 0.55 -14.33 1.23
C VAL A 136 -0.18 -14.39 2.56
N ASP A 137 -0.82 -13.30 2.94
CA ASP A 137 -1.67 -13.22 4.12
C ASP A 137 -2.69 -12.09 3.97
N SER A 138 -3.66 -12.02 4.89
CA SER A 138 -4.66 -10.96 4.95
C SER A 138 -4.69 -10.29 6.31
N THR A 139 -5.24 -9.09 6.37
CA THR A 139 -5.48 -8.38 7.62
C THR A 139 -6.81 -7.65 7.58
N LEU A 140 -7.50 -7.65 8.72
CA LEU A 140 -8.70 -6.84 8.90
C LEU A 140 -8.30 -5.40 9.17
N VAL A 141 -8.99 -4.46 8.55
CA VAL A 141 -8.85 -3.01 8.75
C VAL A 141 -10.21 -2.47 9.13
N GLU A 142 -10.26 -1.72 10.23
CA GLU A 142 -11.49 -1.13 10.77
C GLU A 142 -12.17 -0.22 9.73
N GLY A 143 -13.50 -0.21 9.67
CA GLY A 143 -14.27 0.66 8.77
C GLY A 143 -14.15 2.14 9.14
N ALA A 144 -14.41 3.03 8.18
CA ALA A 144 -14.51 4.47 8.44
C ALA A 144 -15.72 4.83 9.30
N CYS A 145 -16.76 4.01 9.25
CA CYS A 145 -17.94 4.09 10.14
C CYS A 145 -18.36 2.67 10.56
N LYS A 146 -19.33 2.59 11.46
CA LYS A 146 -19.99 1.32 11.81
C LYS A 146 -20.98 0.92 10.74
N PRO A 147 -21.21 -0.39 10.48
CA PRO A 147 -22.20 -0.84 9.49
C PRO A 147 -23.62 -0.31 9.74
N GLU A 148 -24.01 -0.12 11.00
CA GLU A 148 -25.32 0.45 11.38
C GLU A 148 -25.43 1.97 11.26
N SER A 149 -24.32 2.67 10.92
CA SER A 149 -24.31 4.13 10.79
C SER A 149 -25.19 4.58 9.63
N LYS A 150 -26.10 5.52 9.89
CA LYS A 150 -27.05 6.07 8.92
C LYS A 150 -26.82 7.56 8.74
N ASP A 151 -27.06 8.05 7.54
CA ASP A 151 -27.11 9.46 7.21
C ASP A 151 -28.41 10.14 7.68
N GLN A 152 -28.60 11.41 7.34
CA GLN A 152 -29.80 12.19 7.70
C GLN A 152 -31.09 11.64 7.08
N ASP A 153 -30.98 10.92 5.96
CA ASP A 153 -32.10 10.30 5.25
C ASP A 153 -32.36 8.85 5.72
N GLY A 154 -31.61 8.35 6.72
CA GLY A 154 -31.73 7.01 7.26
C GLY A 154 -31.09 5.91 6.41
N LYS A 155 -30.30 6.26 5.38
CA LYS A 155 -29.56 5.33 4.55
C LYS A 155 -28.22 4.96 5.18
N PRO A 156 -27.66 3.76 4.91
CA PRO A 156 -26.31 3.41 5.36
C PRO A 156 -25.29 4.46 4.89
N VAL A 157 -24.40 4.90 5.78
CA VAL A 157 -23.31 5.83 5.45
C VAL A 157 -22.28 5.16 4.53
N ASP A 158 -22.04 3.87 4.74
CA ASP A 158 -21.16 3.05 3.90
C ASP A 158 -21.76 1.64 3.77
N GLU A 159 -22.16 1.27 2.56
CA GLU A 159 -22.76 -0.04 2.26
C GLU A 159 -21.70 -1.16 2.15
N ASP A 160 -20.43 -0.81 2.05
CA ASP A 160 -19.31 -1.76 1.88
C ASP A 160 -18.70 -2.20 3.21
N VAL A 161 -19.08 -1.59 4.34
CA VAL A 161 -18.60 -1.95 5.69
C VAL A 161 -19.52 -2.98 6.32
N HIS A 162 -18.99 -4.16 6.63
CA HIS A 162 -19.71 -5.27 7.22
C HIS A 162 -19.06 -5.76 8.51
N TYR A 163 -19.76 -6.65 9.24
CA TYR A 163 -19.27 -7.34 10.42
C TYR A 163 -18.72 -8.72 10.09
N THR A 164 -17.68 -9.12 10.80
CA THR A 164 -17.24 -10.51 10.89
C THR A 164 -16.98 -10.89 12.35
N SER A 165 -16.92 -12.18 12.64
CA SER A 165 -16.55 -12.67 13.97
C SER A 165 -15.09 -13.10 14.01
N ARG A 166 -14.31 -12.51 14.91
CA ARG A 166 -12.92 -12.93 15.16
C ARG A 166 -12.72 -13.20 16.65
N ASN A 167 -12.37 -14.45 16.99
CA ASN A 167 -12.21 -14.89 18.38
C ASN A 167 -13.43 -14.58 19.28
N GLY A 168 -14.64 -14.77 18.74
CA GLY A 168 -15.90 -14.51 19.46
C GLY A 168 -16.25 -13.04 19.64
N LYS A 169 -15.49 -12.11 19.04
CA LYS A 169 -15.78 -10.67 19.02
C LYS A 169 -16.22 -10.24 17.63
N ALA A 170 -17.24 -9.41 17.55
CA ALA A 170 -17.61 -8.73 16.30
C ALA A 170 -16.52 -7.71 15.94
N VAL A 171 -16.08 -7.74 14.69
CA VAL A 171 -15.13 -6.79 14.11
C VAL A 171 -15.75 -6.27 12.82
N ASP A 172 -15.80 -4.96 12.66
CA ASP A 172 -16.29 -4.29 11.46
C ASP A 172 -15.15 -3.81 10.57
N GLY A 173 -15.42 -3.66 9.29
CA GLY A 173 -14.50 -3.05 8.35
C GLY A 173 -14.36 -3.79 7.03
N MET A 174 -13.13 -3.82 6.54
CA MET A 174 -12.75 -4.41 5.26
C MET A 174 -11.52 -5.31 5.46
N LYS A 175 -11.22 -6.12 4.45
CA LYS A 175 -10.07 -7.02 4.48
C LYS A 175 -9.05 -6.63 3.41
N VAL A 176 -7.78 -6.54 3.81
CA VAL A 176 -6.66 -6.25 2.91
C VAL A 176 -5.81 -7.50 2.76
N HIS A 177 -5.70 -7.98 1.52
CA HIS A 177 -4.86 -9.10 1.14
C HIS A 177 -3.51 -8.59 0.63
N VAL A 178 -2.42 -9.25 1.03
CA VAL A 178 -1.06 -8.83 0.69
C VAL A 178 -0.25 -10.03 0.23
N GLY A 179 0.41 -9.88 -0.92
CA GLY A 179 1.46 -10.76 -1.40
C GLY A 179 2.80 -10.03 -1.38
N GLN A 180 3.69 -10.39 -0.46
CA GLN A 180 5.01 -9.77 -0.33
C GLN A 180 6.14 -10.68 -0.82
N ASP A 181 7.24 -10.08 -1.26
CA ASP A 181 8.48 -10.80 -1.55
C ASP A 181 9.10 -11.33 -0.24
N GLU A 182 9.44 -12.61 -0.24
CA GLU A 182 9.95 -13.32 0.95
C GLU A 182 11.24 -12.67 1.51
N LYS A 183 12.14 -12.26 0.64
CA LYS A 183 13.47 -11.77 1.05
C LYS A 183 13.51 -10.27 1.27
N SER A 184 13.07 -9.51 0.30
CA SER A 184 13.09 -8.04 0.39
C SER A 184 12.01 -7.50 1.33
N GLY A 185 10.89 -8.24 1.51
CA GLY A 185 9.73 -7.79 2.27
C GLY A 185 8.94 -6.67 1.56
N LEU A 186 9.22 -6.42 0.27
CA LEU A 186 8.45 -5.48 -0.55
C LEU A 186 7.09 -6.10 -0.90
N ILE A 187 6.05 -5.31 -0.84
CA ILE A 187 4.70 -5.72 -1.24
C ILE A 187 4.64 -5.74 -2.76
N ARG A 188 4.27 -6.89 -3.34
CA ARG A 188 4.15 -7.11 -4.78
C ARG A 188 2.72 -7.13 -5.27
N LYS A 189 1.80 -7.56 -4.41
CA LYS A 189 0.36 -7.62 -4.66
C LYS A 189 -0.39 -7.09 -3.45
N MET A 190 -1.45 -6.36 -3.68
CA MET A 190 -2.32 -5.83 -2.65
C MET A 190 -3.74 -5.69 -3.19
N GLU A 191 -4.72 -6.14 -2.43
CA GLU A 191 -6.12 -6.15 -2.82
C GLU A 191 -7.00 -5.86 -1.61
N LEU A 192 -8.09 -5.13 -1.83
CA LEU A 192 -9.11 -4.85 -0.84
C LEU A 192 -10.36 -5.67 -1.16
N SER A 193 -10.97 -6.27 -0.16
CA SER A 193 -12.22 -7.03 -0.28
C SER A 193 -13.16 -6.75 0.89
N HIS A 194 -14.40 -7.18 0.76
CA HIS A 194 -15.33 -7.19 1.89
C HIS A 194 -14.81 -8.12 2.98
N ILE A 195 -15.13 -7.78 4.23
CA ILE A 195 -14.64 -8.51 5.40
C ILE A 195 -15.16 -9.97 5.45
N GLU A 196 -16.28 -10.22 4.82
CA GLU A 196 -16.98 -11.53 4.77
C GLU A 196 -16.35 -12.49 3.77
N GLU A 197 -15.70 -11.97 2.73
CA GLU A 197 -15.06 -12.78 1.70
C GLU A 197 -13.98 -13.69 2.30
N HIS A 198 -13.93 -14.93 1.83
CA HIS A 198 -12.96 -15.89 2.37
C HIS A 198 -11.56 -15.63 1.79
N ASP A 199 -10.54 -15.65 2.66
CA ASP A 199 -9.14 -15.41 2.29
C ASP A 199 -8.66 -16.30 1.14
N HIS A 200 -9.17 -17.54 1.04
CA HIS A 200 -8.75 -18.48 0.01
C HIS A 200 -9.15 -18.02 -1.41
N GLU A 201 -10.23 -17.26 -1.58
CA GLU A 201 -10.69 -16.77 -2.88
C GLU A 201 -9.68 -15.82 -3.53
N HIS A 202 -8.95 -15.06 -2.73
CA HIS A 202 -7.96 -14.08 -3.17
C HIS A 202 -6.55 -14.68 -3.35
N PHE A 203 -6.30 -15.91 -2.90
CA PHE A 203 -4.96 -16.49 -2.88
C PHE A 203 -4.27 -16.48 -4.24
N LYS A 204 -4.95 -16.92 -5.29
CA LYS A 204 -4.38 -17.02 -6.64
C LYS A 204 -3.92 -15.66 -7.16
N ASN A 205 -4.69 -14.60 -6.87
CA ASN A 205 -4.39 -13.23 -7.27
C ASN A 205 -3.20 -12.66 -6.49
N MET A 206 -3.05 -13.07 -5.23
CA MET A 206 -2.00 -12.58 -4.34
C MET A 206 -0.65 -13.25 -4.55
N VAL A 207 -0.59 -14.39 -5.25
CA VAL A 207 0.68 -15.03 -5.60
C VAL A 207 1.33 -14.28 -6.78
N PRO A 208 2.44 -13.56 -6.57
CA PRO A 208 3.08 -12.78 -7.63
C PRO A 208 3.66 -13.70 -8.73
N ARG A 209 3.84 -13.13 -9.92
CA ARG A 209 4.53 -13.85 -11.00
C ARG A 209 6.04 -13.95 -10.73
N GLY A 210 6.66 -15.02 -11.24
CA GLY A 210 8.11 -15.21 -11.23
C GLY A 210 8.68 -15.57 -9.85
N VAL A 211 7.88 -16.13 -8.93
CA VAL A 211 8.37 -16.66 -7.65
C VAL A 211 8.56 -18.18 -7.74
N GLU A 212 9.55 -18.70 -7.02
CA GLU A 212 9.85 -20.14 -6.99
C GLU A 212 9.04 -20.89 -5.90
N GLN A 213 8.57 -20.19 -4.88
CA GLN A 213 7.83 -20.75 -3.76
C GLN A 213 6.86 -19.78 -3.13
N THR A 214 5.81 -20.27 -2.49
CA THR A 214 4.80 -19.44 -1.83
C THR A 214 4.48 -19.97 -0.45
N TYR A 215 4.50 -19.08 0.54
CA TYR A 215 4.15 -19.33 1.93
C TYR A 215 2.81 -18.67 2.24
N ALA A 216 1.94 -19.37 2.94
CA ALA A 216 0.69 -18.82 3.46
C ALA A 216 0.22 -19.63 4.68
N ASP A 217 -0.81 -19.14 5.38
CA ASP A 217 -1.41 -19.86 6.50
C ASP A 217 -2.19 -21.11 6.01
N LYS A 218 -2.48 -22.01 6.94
CA LYS A 218 -3.28 -23.23 6.71
C LYS A 218 -4.68 -22.97 6.15
N ALA A 219 -5.24 -21.76 6.36
CA ALA A 219 -6.52 -21.37 5.79
C ALA A 219 -6.52 -21.34 4.25
N TYR A 220 -5.36 -21.11 3.64
CA TYR A 220 -5.16 -21.11 2.19
C TYR A 220 -4.92 -22.50 1.59
N ARG A 221 -4.89 -23.57 2.40
CA ARG A 221 -4.62 -24.92 1.90
C ARG A 221 -5.87 -25.51 1.26
N SER A 222 -5.81 -25.78 -0.05
CA SER A 222 -6.83 -26.48 -0.82
C SER A 222 -6.21 -27.24 -1.99
N ALA A 223 -6.91 -28.26 -2.52
CA ALA A 223 -6.46 -29.00 -3.70
C ALA A 223 -6.33 -28.07 -4.93
N GLU A 224 -7.27 -27.16 -5.09
CA GLU A 224 -7.29 -26.16 -6.16
C GLU A 224 -6.05 -25.25 -6.14
N HIS A 225 -5.65 -24.78 -4.95
CA HIS A 225 -4.45 -23.95 -4.81
C HIS A 225 -3.16 -24.76 -5.02
N ASP A 226 -3.15 -26.02 -4.58
CA ASP A 226 -2.02 -26.92 -4.81
C ASP A 226 -1.81 -27.15 -6.31
N GLU A 227 -2.89 -27.37 -7.08
CA GLU A 227 -2.85 -27.52 -8.53
C GLU A 227 -2.40 -26.22 -9.23
N HIS A 228 -3.01 -25.08 -8.87
CA HIS A 228 -2.60 -23.78 -9.41
C HIS A 228 -1.11 -23.45 -9.20
N LEU A 229 -0.57 -23.75 -8.03
CA LEU A 229 0.86 -23.56 -7.78
C LEU A 229 1.73 -24.54 -8.58
N LYS A 230 1.27 -25.80 -8.72
CA LYS A 230 1.95 -26.82 -9.52
C LYS A 230 2.02 -26.45 -10.99
N GLU A 231 0.90 -26.00 -11.58
CA GLU A 231 0.83 -25.54 -12.99
C GLU A 231 1.82 -24.40 -13.26
N ARG A 232 2.02 -23.53 -12.28
CA ARG A 232 2.96 -22.40 -12.35
C ARG A 232 4.41 -22.76 -12.01
N GLY A 233 4.69 -24.03 -11.68
CA GLY A 233 6.01 -24.49 -11.24
C GLY A 233 6.44 -23.92 -9.87
N ILE A 234 5.50 -23.46 -9.05
CA ILE A 234 5.76 -22.83 -7.75
C ILE A 234 5.73 -23.88 -6.65
N ARG A 235 6.79 -23.98 -5.85
CA ARG A 235 6.84 -24.86 -4.69
C ARG A 235 5.86 -24.39 -3.62
N ASN A 236 4.90 -25.26 -3.29
CA ASN A 236 3.91 -24.98 -2.26
C ASN A 236 4.53 -25.09 -0.86
N ARG A 237 4.51 -23.99 -0.10
CA ARG A 237 4.93 -23.88 1.30
C ARG A 237 3.79 -23.37 2.19
N VAL A 238 2.54 -23.52 1.74
CA VAL A 238 1.35 -23.28 2.56
C VAL A 238 1.33 -24.25 3.72
N LEU A 239 1.04 -23.77 4.93
CA LEU A 239 1.04 -24.61 6.12
C LEU A 239 0.08 -25.80 5.96
N ASN A 240 0.54 -26.98 6.39
CA ASN A 240 -0.28 -28.19 6.36
C ASN A 240 -1.45 -28.06 7.34
N ARG A 241 -2.65 -28.40 6.87
CA ARG A 241 -3.89 -28.36 7.64
C ARG A 241 -4.24 -29.76 8.14
N ILE A 242 -4.79 -29.84 9.35
CA ILE A 242 -5.40 -31.08 9.89
C ILE A 242 -6.77 -31.22 9.22
N TRP A 243 -7.00 -32.33 8.54
CA TRP A 243 -8.30 -32.72 8.02
C TRP A 243 -9.04 -33.57 9.03
N ARG A 244 -10.38 -33.61 8.99
CA ARG A 244 -11.20 -34.41 9.93
C ARG A 244 -10.70 -35.84 10.00
N GLY A 245 -10.44 -36.34 11.23
CA GLY A 245 -9.99 -37.72 11.48
C GLY A 245 -8.51 -37.99 11.18
N GLN A 246 -7.71 -37.02 10.76
CA GLN A 246 -6.29 -37.19 10.47
C GLN A 246 -5.41 -36.39 11.43
N LYS A 247 -4.22 -36.91 11.73
CA LYS A 247 -3.16 -36.17 12.45
C LYS A 247 -2.05 -35.79 11.46
N LEU A 248 -1.38 -34.67 11.70
CA LEU A 248 -0.18 -34.32 10.93
C LEU A 248 0.93 -35.34 11.21
N THR A 249 1.61 -35.77 10.16
CA THR A 249 2.84 -36.55 10.29
C THR A 249 3.95 -35.72 10.91
N GLN A 250 4.94 -36.35 11.53
CA GLN A 250 6.10 -35.63 12.10
C GLN A 250 6.82 -34.75 11.06
N ARG A 251 6.88 -35.21 9.80
CA ARG A 251 7.43 -34.43 8.69
C ARG A 251 6.63 -33.14 8.44
N GLN A 252 5.30 -33.24 8.43
CA GLN A 252 4.41 -32.07 8.25
C GLN A 252 4.50 -31.08 9.42
N VAL A 253 4.61 -31.57 10.64
CA VAL A 253 4.83 -30.75 11.84
C VAL A 253 6.15 -29.95 11.70
N ASN A 254 7.23 -30.63 11.33
CA ASN A 254 8.53 -29.98 11.12
C ASN A 254 8.49 -28.96 9.97
N GLN A 255 7.81 -29.28 8.87
CA GLN A 255 7.59 -28.33 7.75
C GLN A 255 6.83 -27.09 8.22
N ASN A 256 5.73 -27.26 8.95
CA ASN A 256 4.95 -26.15 9.49
C ASN A 256 5.79 -25.25 10.40
N LYS A 257 6.68 -25.81 11.21
CA LYS A 257 7.59 -25.05 12.07
C LYS A 257 8.55 -24.19 11.24
N ILE A 258 9.13 -24.75 10.17
CA ILE A 258 10.07 -24.03 9.28
C ILE A 258 9.31 -22.95 8.48
N TRP A 259 8.21 -23.31 7.83
CA TRP A 259 7.44 -22.40 6.98
C TRP A 259 6.76 -21.30 7.78
N GLY A 260 6.28 -21.60 9.00
CA GLY A 260 5.70 -20.63 9.92
C GLY A 260 6.67 -19.50 10.29
N ARG A 261 7.97 -19.83 10.50
CA ARG A 261 9.01 -18.81 10.76
C ARG A 261 9.20 -17.83 9.59
N VAL A 262 9.04 -18.31 8.35
CA VAL A 262 9.10 -17.45 7.16
C VAL A 262 7.82 -16.62 7.05
N ARG A 263 6.65 -17.26 7.23
CA ARG A 263 5.35 -16.59 7.16
C ARG A 263 5.22 -15.43 8.15
N CYS A 264 5.68 -15.59 9.38
CA CYS A 264 5.60 -14.52 10.40
C CYS A 264 6.20 -13.18 9.97
N ARG A 265 7.07 -13.15 8.94
CA ARG A 265 7.62 -11.88 8.43
C ARG A 265 6.56 -10.94 7.88
N ILE A 266 5.45 -11.46 7.33
CA ILE A 266 4.37 -10.63 6.81
C ILE A 266 3.60 -9.92 7.95
N GLU A 267 3.59 -10.47 9.16
CA GLU A 267 2.96 -9.85 10.33
C GLU A 267 3.62 -8.50 10.68
N ALA A 268 4.95 -8.42 10.53
CA ALA A 268 5.68 -7.16 10.68
C ALA A 268 5.30 -6.13 9.59
N THR A 269 5.08 -6.60 8.35
CA THR A 269 4.60 -5.76 7.25
C THR A 269 3.21 -5.22 7.54
N MET A 270 2.27 -6.10 7.96
CA MET A 270 0.91 -5.70 8.32
C MET A 270 0.89 -4.70 9.49
N SER A 271 1.72 -4.95 10.52
CA SER A 271 1.87 -4.03 11.65
C SER A 271 2.42 -2.66 11.21
N THR A 272 3.40 -2.66 10.29
CA THR A 272 3.96 -1.42 9.73
C THR A 272 2.93 -0.64 8.91
N LEU A 273 2.16 -1.30 8.05
CA LEU A 273 1.08 -0.68 7.28
C LEU A 273 0.07 -0.01 8.21
N LYS A 274 -0.34 -0.70 9.27
CA LYS A 274 -1.32 -0.17 10.23
C LYS A 274 -0.79 1.01 11.06
N ARG A 275 0.45 0.94 11.52
CA ARG A 275 1.02 1.93 12.45
C ARG A 275 1.70 3.10 11.77
N TRP A 276 2.30 2.88 10.61
CA TRP A 276 3.21 3.82 9.97
C TRP A 276 2.83 4.24 8.56
N CYS A 277 1.72 3.69 8.03
CA CYS A 277 1.17 4.04 6.73
C CYS A 277 -0.34 4.30 6.81
N SER A 278 -0.85 4.65 8.01
CA SER A 278 -2.24 5.06 8.27
C SER A 278 -3.31 4.08 7.79
N MET A 279 -2.98 2.76 7.76
CA MET A 279 -3.90 1.71 7.33
C MET A 279 -4.54 0.97 8.53
N GLY A 280 -4.58 1.57 9.70
CA GLY A 280 -5.23 0.99 10.89
C GLY A 280 -6.74 1.02 10.79
N ARG A 281 -7.27 2.04 10.11
CA ARG A 281 -8.68 2.27 9.83
C ARG A 281 -8.85 2.74 8.39
N MET A 282 -9.96 2.39 7.76
CA MET A 282 -10.31 2.92 6.44
C MET A 282 -10.57 4.43 6.54
N ARG A 283 -10.08 5.17 5.55
CA ARG A 283 -10.12 6.64 5.57
C ARG A 283 -11.39 7.20 4.95
N TYR A 284 -11.95 6.47 3.99
CA TYR A 284 -13.05 6.94 3.17
C TYR A 284 -14.24 5.98 3.26
N TYR A 285 -15.39 6.45 2.82
CA TYR A 285 -16.56 5.61 2.59
C TYR A 285 -16.51 4.99 1.21
N GLY A 286 -16.91 3.72 1.12
CA GLY A 286 -16.99 2.95 -0.12
C GLY A 286 -15.66 2.24 -0.52
N MET A 287 -15.84 1.05 -1.07
CA MET A 287 -14.74 0.15 -1.50
C MET A 287 -13.80 0.83 -2.50
N ALA A 288 -14.35 1.53 -3.50
CA ALA A 288 -13.57 2.11 -4.59
C ALA A 288 -12.60 3.20 -4.13
N ARG A 289 -13.00 4.06 -3.18
CA ARG A 289 -12.12 5.09 -2.60
C ARG A 289 -11.07 4.49 -1.68
N ASN A 290 -11.48 3.53 -0.86
CA ASN A 290 -10.57 2.82 0.04
C ASN A 290 -9.55 1.96 -0.72
N LYS A 291 -9.87 1.42 -1.89
CA LYS A 291 -8.92 0.72 -2.76
C LYS A 291 -7.76 1.63 -3.18
N ILE A 292 -8.05 2.90 -3.54
CA ILE A 292 -7.00 3.88 -3.85
C ILE A 292 -6.11 4.09 -2.63
N TRP A 293 -6.72 4.34 -1.46
CA TRP A 293 -5.99 4.58 -0.22
C TRP A 293 -5.09 3.41 0.17
N VAL A 294 -5.62 2.18 0.10
CA VAL A 294 -4.86 0.95 0.38
C VAL A 294 -3.64 0.82 -0.53
N LEU A 295 -3.78 1.09 -1.83
CA LEU A 295 -2.66 1.05 -2.76
C LEU A 295 -1.65 2.18 -2.52
N ILE A 296 -2.10 3.39 -2.12
CA ILE A 296 -1.21 4.48 -1.70
C ILE A 296 -0.40 4.08 -0.47
N CYS A 297 -1.05 3.49 0.56
CA CYS A 297 -0.36 2.96 1.74
C CYS A 297 0.69 1.89 1.37
N GLY A 298 0.37 1.02 0.41
CA GLY A 298 1.30 0.03 -0.11
C GLY A 298 2.49 0.64 -0.85
N ILE A 299 2.27 1.69 -1.66
CA ILE A 299 3.34 2.45 -2.33
C ILE A 299 4.21 3.16 -1.29
N ALA A 300 3.59 3.80 -0.31
CA ALA A 300 4.26 4.47 0.80
C ALA A 300 5.14 3.50 1.60
N PHE A 301 4.63 2.32 1.93
CA PHE A 301 5.39 1.25 2.57
C PHE A 301 6.59 0.82 1.72
N ASN A 302 6.36 0.53 0.43
CA ASN A 302 7.41 0.10 -0.50
C ASN A 302 8.48 1.16 -0.66
N GLY A 303 8.14 2.45 -0.72
CA GLY A 303 9.09 3.55 -0.78
C GLY A 303 10.04 3.55 0.42
N LYS A 304 9.52 3.53 1.65
CA LYS A 304 10.34 3.46 2.87
C LYS A 304 11.18 2.17 2.95
N ARG A 305 10.60 1.04 2.55
CA ARG A 305 11.30 -0.25 2.58
C ARG A 305 12.43 -0.28 1.56
N ALA A 306 12.20 0.24 0.35
CA ALA A 306 13.18 0.29 -0.72
C ALA A 306 14.38 1.19 -0.37
N VAL A 307 14.16 2.32 0.31
CA VAL A 307 15.26 3.15 0.84
C VAL A 307 16.15 2.34 1.79
N LYS A 308 15.56 1.58 2.72
CA LYS A 308 16.33 0.73 3.64
C LYS A 308 17.12 -0.37 2.91
N LEU A 309 16.54 -0.95 1.85
CA LEU A 309 17.21 -1.99 1.06
C LEU A 309 18.33 -1.43 0.19
N ALA A 310 18.16 -0.21 -0.34
CA ALA A 310 19.19 0.46 -1.14
C ALA A 310 20.40 0.96 -0.31
N ALA A 311 20.22 1.11 1.01
CA ALA A 311 21.27 1.52 1.95
C ALA A 311 22.01 0.34 2.60
N ALA A 312 21.54 -0.91 2.41
CA ALA A 312 22.11 -2.14 2.96
C ALA A 312 23.06 -2.81 1.97
#